data_c26d5bde40944f0b744025fb9fbd914e
#
_entry.id   c26d5bde40944f0b744025fb9fbd914e
#
_cell.length_a   1.000
_cell.length_b   1.000
_cell.length_c   1.000
_cell.angle_alpha   90.00
_cell.angle_beta   90.00
_cell.angle_gamma   90.00
#
_symmetry.space_group_name_H-M   'P 1'
#
loop_
_entity.id
_entity.type
_entity.pdbx_description
1 polymer ?
#
loop_
_entity_poly.entity_id
_entity_poly.type
_entity_poly.pdbx_seq_one_letter_code
_entity_poly.pdbx_strand_id
1 'polypeptide(L)'
;MGFSTVPCNEFVEVLASKAPVPGGGGASALVGAVGTALGNMVGSLTVGKKKYADVEDEMYELKAKCDQLQKDFLRLIERDAEVFEPLSKAYGMPKETEEEKAEKARVMEIVLKDACSVPMEIMEKCCEAIELIVEFGAKGSKLAISDAGVGAAFCKAALKGASLNVYINTKSMADRAYAEELNKKADAMLEKYTKIADETFDSVLGRLK
;
A
#
# COMPACT_ATOMS: atom_id res chain seq x y z
N MET A 1 -4.67 19.81 -8.52
CA MET A 1 -3.70 19.60 -7.43
C MET A 1 -3.92 18.17 -6.96
N GLY A 2 -2.90 17.33 -6.90
CA GLY A 2 -3.06 15.91 -6.54
C GLY A 2 -3.11 15.71 -5.04
N PHE A 3 -3.75 14.64 -4.58
CA PHE A 3 -3.87 14.29 -3.15
C PHE A 3 -2.52 14.07 -2.46
N SER A 4 -1.51 13.62 -3.20
CA SER A 4 -0.15 13.44 -2.70
C SER A 4 0.62 14.76 -2.46
N THR A 5 0.07 15.89 -2.90
CA THR A 5 0.71 17.21 -2.82
C THR A 5 -0.03 18.21 -1.92
N VAL A 6 -1.17 17.82 -1.36
CA VAL A 6 -1.88 18.66 -0.37
C VAL A 6 -1.24 18.54 1.01
N PRO A 7 -1.39 19.53 1.89
CA PRO A 7 -1.00 19.41 3.29
C PRO A 7 -1.66 18.21 3.98
N CYS A 8 -0.97 17.57 4.93
CA CYS A 8 -1.51 16.39 5.63
C CYS A 8 -2.86 16.64 6.30
N ASN A 9 -3.08 17.83 6.87
CA ASN A 9 -4.37 18.19 7.47
C ASN A 9 -5.49 18.23 6.43
N GLU A 10 -5.22 18.78 5.24
CA GLU A 10 -6.20 18.82 4.15
C GLU A 10 -6.54 17.41 3.64
N PHE A 11 -5.53 16.55 3.46
CA PHE A 11 -5.77 15.15 3.11
C PHE A 11 -6.70 14.47 4.12
N VAL A 12 -6.44 14.63 5.42
CA VAL A 12 -7.24 14.01 6.49
C VAL A 12 -8.66 14.59 6.53
N GLU A 13 -8.82 15.89 6.33
CA GLU A 13 -10.12 16.56 6.28
C GLU A 13 -10.97 16.06 5.11
N VAL A 14 -10.38 15.92 3.91
CA VAL A 14 -11.07 15.40 2.72
C VAL A 14 -11.43 13.93 2.92
N LEU A 15 -10.49 13.12 3.44
CA LEU A 15 -10.74 11.69 3.73
C LEU A 15 -11.88 11.49 4.74
N ALA A 16 -12.03 12.38 5.71
CA ALA A 16 -13.10 12.34 6.71
C ALA A 16 -14.46 12.84 6.19
N SER A 17 -14.52 13.36 4.99
CA SER A 17 -15.70 13.99 4.40
C SER A 17 -16.61 12.96 3.68
N LYS A 18 -17.61 13.46 2.95
CA LYS A 18 -18.44 12.67 2.01
C LYS A 18 -17.86 12.60 0.60
N ALA A 19 -16.64 13.12 0.39
CA ALA A 19 -15.97 13.02 -0.90
C ALA A 19 -15.76 11.54 -1.27
N PRO A 20 -15.98 11.16 -2.54
CA PRO A 20 -15.80 9.78 -2.97
C PRO A 20 -14.33 9.34 -2.96
N VAL A 21 -13.42 10.29 -3.04
CA VAL A 21 -11.95 10.11 -3.02
C VAL A 21 -11.29 11.26 -2.22
N PRO A 22 -10.13 11.03 -1.57
CA PRO A 22 -9.46 9.75 -1.43
C PRO A 22 -10.24 8.80 -0.51
N GLY A 23 -10.10 7.49 -0.76
CA GLY A 23 -10.71 6.44 0.06
C GLY A 23 -9.67 5.58 0.77
N GLY A 24 -10.08 4.36 1.14
CA GLY A 24 -9.24 3.40 1.84
C GLY A 24 -7.99 2.98 1.06
N GLY A 25 -8.05 2.95 -0.29
CA GLY A 25 -6.92 2.64 -1.15
C GLY A 25 -5.87 3.74 -1.10
N GLY A 26 -6.25 4.99 -1.37
CA GLY A 26 -5.35 6.13 -1.27
C GLY A 26 -4.76 6.33 0.13
N ALA A 27 -5.55 6.11 1.19
CA ALA A 27 -5.08 6.13 2.57
C ALA A 27 -4.06 5.00 2.84
N SER A 28 -4.29 3.79 2.31
CA SER A 28 -3.34 2.67 2.43
C SER A 28 -2.02 2.97 1.72
N ALA A 29 -2.08 3.57 0.52
CA ALA A 29 -0.89 3.99 -0.20
C ALA A 29 -0.09 5.04 0.59
N LEU A 30 -0.75 6.04 1.19
CA LEU A 30 -0.09 7.04 2.03
C LEU A 30 0.61 6.39 3.24
N VAL A 31 -0.05 5.48 3.94
CA VAL A 31 0.52 4.76 5.09
C VAL A 31 1.70 3.89 4.65
N GLY A 32 1.63 3.24 3.48
CA GLY A 32 2.74 2.52 2.88
C GLY A 32 3.95 3.41 2.58
N ALA A 33 3.72 4.60 2.03
CA ALA A 33 4.78 5.60 1.79
C ALA A 33 5.47 6.01 3.09
N VAL A 34 4.69 6.31 4.14
CA VAL A 34 5.21 6.71 5.46
C VAL A 34 6.00 5.57 6.10
N GLY A 35 5.49 4.32 6.05
CA GLY A 35 6.19 3.15 6.56
C GLY A 35 7.52 2.92 5.85
N THR A 36 7.54 3.04 4.52
CA THR A 36 8.76 2.93 3.70
C THR A 36 9.76 4.03 4.02
N ALA A 37 9.29 5.27 4.23
CA ALA A 37 10.15 6.40 4.60
C ALA A 37 10.84 6.20 5.95
N LEU A 38 10.15 5.58 6.93
CA LEU A 38 10.75 5.22 8.23
C LEU A 38 11.88 4.19 8.08
N GLY A 39 11.70 3.16 7.23
CA GLY A 39 12.78 2.25 6.88
C GLY A 39 13.97 2.99 6.25
N ASN A 40 13.71 3.85 5.27
CA ASN A 40 14.74 4.67 4.62
C ASN A 40 15.48 5.60 5.59
N MET A 41 14.78 6.12 6.60
CA MET A 41 15.38 6.92 7.68
C MET A 41 16.44 6.12 8.46
N VAL A 42 16.17 4.84 8.76
CA VAL A 42 17.16 3.94 9.38
C VAL A 42 18.41 3.83 8.52
N GLY A 43 18.24 3.63 7.20
CA GLY A 43 19.35 3.62 6.23
C GLY A 43 20.12 4.94 6.24
N SER A 44 19.43 6.08 6.21
CA SER A 44 20.03 7.43 6.23
C SER A 44 20.84 7.68 7.50
N LEU A 45 20.39 7.12 8.63
CA LEU A 45 21.11 7.20 9.92
C LEU A 45 22.19 6.14 10.08
N THR A 46 22.37 5.27 9.09
CA THR A 46 23.40 4.20 9.06
C THR A 46 24.60 4.60 8.24
N VAL A 47 24.37 5.08 7.00
CA VAL A 47 25.43 5.45 6.06
C VAL A 47 26.35 6.56 6.59
N GLY A 48 27.61 6.57 6.15
CA GLY A 48 28.63 7.54 6.58
C GLY A 48 29.19 7.32 7.99
N LYS A 49 28.81 6.26 8.68
CA LYS A 49 29.31 5.92 10.01
C LYS A 49 30.33 4.79 9.96
N LYS A 50 31.56 5.00 10.45
CA LYS A 50 32.63 3.99 10.48
C LYS A 50 32.18 2.64 11.04
N LYS A 51 31.27 2.64 12.03
CA LYS A 51 30.74 1.43 12.66
C LYS A 51 29.95 0.53 11.69
N TYR A 52 29.44 1.07 10.61
CA TYR A 52 28.58 0.40 9.64
C TYR A 52 29.21 0.35 8.24
N ALA A 53 30.53 0.57 8.13
CA ALA A 53 31.25 0.59 6.87
C ALA A 53 31.08 -0.72 6.08
N ASP A 54 30.99 -1.86 6.79
CA ASP A 54 30.86 -3.19 6.17
C ASP A 54 29.50 -3.38 5.42
N VAL A 55 28.48 -2.59 5.75
CA VAL A 55 27.14 -2.67 5.15
C VAL A 55 26.76 -1.40 4.37
N GLU A 56 27.67 -0.47 4.22
CA GLU A 56 27.38 0.87 3.67
C GLU A 56 26.86 0.82 2.25
N ASP A 57 27.53 0.07 1.36
CA ASP A 57 27.12 -0.07 -0.04
C ASP A 57 25.72 -0.67 -0.16
N GLU A 58 25.46 -1.74 0.62
CA GLU A 58 24.14 -2.36 0.69
C GLU A 58 23.07 -1.38 1.20
N MET A 59 23.39 -0.57 2.21
CA MET A 59 22.47 0.47 2.70
C MET A 59 22.12 1.50 1.61
N TYR A 60 23.07 1.90 0.77
CA TYR A 60 22.78 2.78 -0.35
C TYR A 60 21.82 2.15 -1.37
N GLU A 61 22.01 0.86 -1.69
CA GLU A 61 21.10 0.13 -2.59
C GLU A 61 19.68 0.02 -2.01
N LEU A 62 19.56 -0.34 -0.74
CA LEU A 62 18.27 -0.43 -0.04
C LEU A 62 17.57 0.93 0.00
N LYS A 63 18.31 2.01 0.28
CA LYS A 63 17.79 3.37 0.25
C LYS A 63 17.26 3.77 -1.13
N ALA A 64 18.00 3.47 -2.20
CA ALA A 64 17.57 3.78 -3.56
C ALA A 64 16.25 3.06 -3.92
N LYS A 65 16.07 1.79 -3.49
CA LYS A 65 14.82 1.06 -3.65
C LYS A 65 13.69 1.70 -2.85
N CYS A 66 13.93 2.12 -1.61
CA CYS A 66 12.95 2.84 -0.80
C CYS A 66 12.54 4.19 -1.41
N ASP A 67 13.50 4.94 -1.96
CA ASP A 67 13.22 6.21 -2.64
C ASP A 67 12.28 6.01 -3.83
N GLN A 68 12.42 4.89 -4.56
CA GLN A 68 11.52 4.56 -5.66
C GLN A 68 10.15 4.12 -5.13
N LEU A 69 10.09 3.25 -4.11
CA LEU A 69 8.84 2.80 -3.52
C LEU A 69 8.01 3.96 -2.94
N GLN A 70 8.64 4.93 -2.30
CA GLN A 70 7.95 6.12 -1.80
C GLN A 70 7.27 6.89 -2.94
N LYS A 71 7.95 7.06 -4.09
CA LYS A 71 7.37 7.70 -5.28
C LYS A 71 6.22 6.88 -5.86
N ASP A 72 6.38 5.55 -5.90
CA ASP A 72 5.33 4.66 -6.38
C ASP A 72 4.09 4.74 -5.51
N PHE A 73 4.21 4.70 -4.19
CA PHE A 73 3.08 4.86 -3.28
C PHE A 73 2.39 6.21 -3.44
N LEU A 74 3.16 7.31 -3.53
CA LEU A 74 2.58 8.64 -3.73
C LEU A 74 1.81 8.73 -5.05
N ARG A 75 2.33 8.12 -6.13
CA ARG A 75 1.63 7.99 -7.40
C ARG A 75 0.35 7.16 -7.27
N LEU A 76 0.38 6.10 -6.47
CA LEU A 76 -0.76 5.20 -6.27
C LEU A 76 -1.92 5.88 -5.52
N ILE A 77 -1.68 6.93 -4.72
CA ILE A 77 -2.75 7.75 -4.14
C ILE A 77 -3.61 8.37 -5.25
N GLU A 78 -2.98 8.93 -6.28
CA GLU A 78 -3.68 9.55 -7.40
C GLU A 78 -4.39 8.49 -8.28
N ARG A 79 -3.68 7.40 -8.54
CA ARG A 79 -4.20 6.30 -9.36
C ARG A 79 -5.44 5.65 -8.73
N ASP A 80 -5.49 5.51 -7.40
CA ASP A 80 -6.65 5.00 -6.69
C ASP A 80 -7.90 5.87 -6.95
N ALA A 81 -7.72 7.19 -6.89
CA ALA A 81 -8.80 8.13 -7.19
C ALA A 81 -9.24 8.07 -8.67
N GLU A 82 -8.28 7.99 -9.60
CA GLU A 82 -8.54 7.91 -11.05
C GLU A 82 -9.34 6.66 -11.45
N VAL A 83 -8.98 5.47 -10.91
CA VAL A 83 -9.69 4.23 -11.25
C VAL A 83 -11.04 4.10 -10.53
N PHE A 84 -11.21 4.80 -9.41
CA PHE A 84 -12.47 4.80 -8.68
C PHE A 84 -13.55 5.66 -9.35
N GLU A 85 -13.18 6.72 -10.05
CA GLU A 85 -14.15 7.63 -10.68
C GLU A 85 -15.07 6.91 -11.70
N PRO A 86 -14.56 6.10 -12.67
CA PRO A 86 -15.41 5.31 -13.56
C PRO A 86 -16.30 4.30 -12.80
N LEU A 87 -15.79 3.66 -11.77
CA LEU A 87 -16.54 2.71 -10.93
C LEU A 87 -17.70 3.42 -10.21
N SER A 88 -17.44 4.59 -9.64
CA SER A 88 -18.47 5.41 -8.99
C SER A 88 -19.59 5.80 -9.95
N LYS A 89 -19.25 6.18 -11.19
CA LYS A 89 -20.24 6.49 -12.24
C LYS A 89 -21.03 5.26 -12.62
N ALA A 90 -20.40 4.09 -12.75
CA ALA A 90 -21.06 2.84 -13.12
C ALA A 90 -22.08 2.39 -12.07
N TYR A 91 -21.85 2.62 -10.78
CA TYR A 91 -22.85 2.36 -9.74
C TYR A 91 -24.14 3.16 -9.96
N GLY A 92 -24.04 4.40 -10.43
CA GLY A 92 -25.17 5.30 -10.74
C GLY A 92 -25.90 5.01 -12.04
N MET A 93 -25.45 4.07 -12.90
CA MET A 93 -26.11 3.77 -14.19
C MET A 93 -27.52 3.23 -13.99
N PRO A 94 -28.46 3.54 -14.93
CA PRO A 94 -29.82 3.02 -14.97
C PRO A 94 -29.85 1.48 -14.94
N LYS A 95 -30.94 0.91 -14.44
CA LYS A 95 -31.16 -0.55 -14.35
C LYS A 95 -32.64 -0.94 -14.41
N GLU A 96 -33.45 -0.13 -15.07
CA GLU A 96 -34.89 -0.35 -15.11
C GLU A 96 -35.27 -1.33 -16.23
N THR A 97 -34.63 -1.25 -17.40
CA THR A 97 -34.86 -2.17 -18.53
C THR A 97 -33.82 -3.29 -18.57
N GLU A 98 -34.09 -4.35 -19.31
CA GLU A 98 -33.12 -5.46 -19.46
C GLU A 98 -31.88 -5.04 -20.24
N GLU A 99 -32.02 -4.13 -21.21
CA GLU A 99 -30.92 -3.52 -21.96
C GLU A 99 -30.02 -2.69 -21.04
N GLU A 100 -30.61 -1.87 -20.17
CA GLU A 100 -29.88 -1.07 -19.19
C GLU A 100 -29.12 -1.96 -18.18
N LYS A 101 -29.75 -3.02 -17.69
CA LYS A 101 -29.11 -4.01 -16.81
C LYS A 101 -27.92 -4.68 -17.48
N ALA A 102 -28.08 -5.11 -18.73
CA ALA A 102 -27.02 -5.76 -19.49
C ALA A 102 -25.84 -4.80 -19.74
N GLU A 103 -26.11 -3.56 -20.14
CA GLU A 103 -25.05 -2.56 -20.35
C GLU A 103 -24.35 -2.19 -19.05
N LYS A 104 -25.10 -1.99 -17.95
CA LYS A 104 -24.52 -1.75 -16.62
C LYS A 104 -23.62 -2.90 -16.18
N ALA A 105 -24.06 -4.15 -16.35
CA ALA A 105 -23.27 -5.32 -16.01
C ALA A 105 -21.95 -5.39 -16.82
N ARG A 106 -22.02 -5.08 -18.12
CA ARG A 106 -20.85 -5.03 -19.00
C ARG A 106 -19.85 -3.96 -18.58
N VAL A 107 -20.33 -2.74 -18.28
CA VAL A 107 -19.48 -1.63 -17.83
C VAL A 107 -18.89 -1.94 -16.46
N MET A 108 -19.71 -2.42 -15.51
CA MET A 108 -19.26 -2.79 -14.16
C MET A 108 -18.13 -3.80 -14.20
N GLU A 109 -18.20 -4.82 -15.07
CA GLU A 109 -17.13 -5.82 -15.16
C GLU A 109 -15.78 -5.24 -15.56
N ILE A 110 -15.79 -4.29 -16.51
CA ILE A 110 -14.58 -3.60 -16.97
C ILE A 110 -14.00 -2.73 -15.85
N VAL A 111 -14.81 -1.85 -15.27
CA VAL A 111 -14.32 -0.88 -14.27
C VAL A 111 -13.96 -1.53 -12.94
N LEU A 112 -14.56 -2.68 -12.58
CA LEU A 112 -14.16 -3.45 -11.40
C LEU A 112 -12.77 -4.07 -11.57
N LYS A 113 -12.45 -4.59 -12.76
CA LYS A 113 -11.10 -5.13 -13.04
C LYS A 113 -10.05 -4.02 -12.93
N ASP A 114 -10.33 -2.85 -13.52
CA ASP A 114 -9.44 -1.69 -13.41
C ASP A 114 -9.30 -1.21 -11.95
N ALA A 115 -10.42 -1.12 -11.21
CA ALA A 115 -10.43 -0.69 -9.82
C ALA A 115 -9.73 -1.68 -8.86
N CYS A 116 -9.55 -2.95 -9.25
CA CYS A 116 -8.74 -3.90 -8.49
C CYS A 116 -7.24 -3.76 -8.75
N SER A 117 -6.84 -3.20 -9.88
CA SER A 117 -5.42 -3.15 -10.28
C SER A 117 -4.58 -2.33 -9.30
N VAL A 118 -5.09 -1.18 -8.87
CA VAL A 118 -4.37 -0.26 -7.96
C VAL A 118 -4.20 -0.83 -6.56
N PRO A 119 -5.25 -1.31 -5.85
CA PRO A 119 -5.05 -1.92 -4.54
C PRO A 119 -4.18 -3.18 -4.58
N MET A 120 -4.18 -3.95 -5.66
CA MET A 120 -3.23 -5.06 -5.85
C MET A 120 -1.79 -4.55 -5.95
N GLU A 121 -1.53 -3.50 -6.75
CA GLU A 121 -0.21 -2.86 -6.84
C GLU A 121 0.22 -2.29 -5.48
N ILE A 122 -0.67 -1.67 -4.70
CA ILE A 122 -0.38 -1.19 -3.34
C ILE A 122 0.05 -2.36 -2.45
N MET A 123 -0.64 -3.52 -2.51
CA MET A 123 -0.27 -4.71 -1.75
C MET A 123 1.12 -5.21 -2.12
N GLU A 124 1.43 -5.31 -3.42
CA GLU A 124 2.75 -5.72 -3.91
C GLU A 124 3.85 -4.77 -3.40
N LYS A 125 3.63 -3.46 -3.47
CA LYS A 125 4.56 -2.45 -2.95
C LYS A 125 4.73 -2.52 -1.43
N CYS A 126 3.68 -2.85 -0.68
CA CYS A 126 3.79 -3.10 0.76
C CYS A 126 4.66 -4.33 1.07
N CYS A 127 4.55 -5.39 0.27
CA CYS A 127 5.40 -6.58 0.40
C CYS A 127 6.89 -6.23 0.18
N GLU A 128 7.19 -5.51 -0.91
CA GLU A 128 8.54 -5.02 -1.19
C GLU A 128 9.07 -4.12 -0.05
N ALA A 129 8.25 -3.21 0.46
CA ALA A 129 8.63 -2.32 1.56
C ALA A 129 8.94 -3.09 2.85
N ILE A 130 8.14 -4.11 3.20
CA ILE A 130 8.37 -4.97 4.36
C ILE A 130 9.71 -5.69 4.23
N GLU A 131 10.05 -6.24 3.07
CA GLU A 131 11.34 -6.90 2.82
C GLU A 131 12.53 -5.93 3.05
N LEU A 132 12.43 -4.70 2.54
CA LEU A 132 13.47 -3.68 2.77
C LEU A 132 13.59 -3.29 4.25
N ILE A 133 12.46 -3.17 4.96
CA ILE A 133 12.45 -2.81 6.38
C ILE A 133 13.09 -3.92 7.24
N VAL A 134 12.91 -5.19 6.89
CA VAL A 134 13.61 -6.32 7.54
C VAL A 134 15.13 -6.10 7.47
N GLU A 135 15.68 -5.77 6.30
CA GLU A 135 17.11 -5.55 6.10
C GLU A 135 17.61 -4.33 6.90
N PHE A 136 16.88 -3.23 6.89
CA PHE A 136 17.21 -2.08 7.74
C PHE A 136 17.16 -2.41 9.23
N GLY A 137 16.19 -3.19 9.66
CA GLY A 137 16.04 -3.65 11.03
C GLY A 137 17.19 -4.58 11.46
N ALA A 138 17.69 -5.41 10.54
CA ALA A 138 18.79 -6.34 10.82
C ALA A 138 20.16 -5.65 10.86
N LYS A 139 20.45 -4.77 9.90
CA LYS A 139 21.78 -4.24 9.59
C LYS A 139 21.96 -2.76 9.95
N GLY A 140 20.88 -2.03 10.10
CA GLY A 140 20.90 -0.59 10.27
C GLY A 140 21.29 -0.09 11.65
N SER A 141 21.29 1.22 11.78
CA SER A 141 21.70 1.91 13.02
C SER A 141 20.83 1.54 14.21
N LYS A 142 21.45 1.01 15.27
CA LYS A 142 20.74 0.66 16.52
C LYS A 142 20.03 1.86 17.17
N LEU A 143 20.46 3.10 16.87
CA LEU A 143 19.85 4.31 17.41
C LEU A 143 18.49 4.62 16.77
N ALA A 144 18.24 4.10 15.57
CA ALA A 144 17.00 4.29 14.81
C ALA A 144 16.21 2.99 14.65
N ILE A 145 16.52 1.97 15.44
CA ILE A 145 15.91 0.64 15.27
C ILE A 145 14.39 0.67 15.48
N SER A 146 13.90 1.54 16.36
CA SER A 146 12.47 1.75 16.59
C SER A 146 11.71 2.13 15.32
N ASP A 147 12.33 2.93 14.44
CA ASP A 147 11.72 3.37 13.20
C ASP A 147 11.51 2.21 12.21
N ALA A 148 12.38 1.19 12.22
CA ALA A 148 12.17 -0.04 11.49
C ALA A 148 10.94 -0.80 12.01
N GLY A 149 10.75 -0.88 13.33
CA GLY A 149 9.57 -1.51 13.94
C GLY A 149 8.27 -0.77 13.58
N VAL A 150 8.26 0.55 13.68
CA VAL A 150 7.10 1.39 13.29
C VAL A 150 6.83 1.25 11.79
N GLY A 151 7.87 1.28 10.94
CA GLY A 151 7.74 1.10 9.50
C GLY A 151 7.11 -0.25 9.14
N ALA A 152 7.54 -1.34 9.77
CA ALA A 152 6.96 -2.67 9.58
C ALA A 152 5.47 -2.72 9.95
N ALA A 153 5.09 -2.13 11.09
CA ALA A 153 3.70 -2.04 11.53
C ALA A 153 2.84 -1.22 10.56
N PHE A 154 3.36 -0.11 10.03
CA PHE A 154 2.65 0.74 9.07
C PHE A 154 2.48 0.04 7.72
N CYS A 155 3.53 -0.59 7.18
CA CYS A 155 3.43 -1.33 5.93
C CYS A 155 2.48 -2.55 6.06
N LYS A 156 2.45 -3.23 7.21
CA LYS A 156 1.45 -4.27 7.50
C LYS A 156 0.03 -3.71 7.50
N ALA A 157 -0.21 -2.56 8.14
CA ALA A 157 -1.52 -1.92 8.14
C ALA A 157 -1.95 -1.50 6.74
N ALA A 158 -1.04 -0.94 5.94
CA ALA A 158 -1.26 -0.58 4.55
C ALA A 158 -1.61 -1.80 3.68
N LEU A 159 -0.86 -2.90 3.81
CA LEU A 159 -1.12 -4.17 3.13
C LEU A 159 -2.54 -4.69 3.43
N LYS A 160 -2.92 -4.72 4.70
CA LYS A 160 -4.26 -5.14 5.13
C LYS A 160 -5.36 -4.19 4.66
N GLY A 161 -5.12 -2.88 4.72
CA GLY A 161 -6.04 -1.86 4.22
C GLY A 161 -6.30 -2.01 2.72
N ALA A 162 -5.24 -2.16 1.92
CA ALA A 162 -5.34 -2.35 0.47
C ALA A 162 -6.10 -3.64 0.11
N SER A 163 -5.91 -4.75 0.85
CA SER A 163 -6.61 -6.00 0.58
C SER A 163 -8.13 -5.89 0.67
N LEU A 164 -8.66 -5.05 1.58
CA LEU A 164 -10.10 -4.82 1.68
C LEU A 164 -10.67 -4.15 0.42
N ASN A 165 -9.88 -3.30 -0.24
CA ASN A 165 -10.28 -2.69 -1.51
C ASN A 165 -10.23 -3.70 -2.68
N VAL A 166 -9.34 -4.70 -2.62
CA VAL A 166 -9.39 -5.84 -3.55
C VAL A 166 -10.68 -6.62 -3.35
N TYR A 167 -10.96 -7.08 -2.12
CA TYR A 167 -12.08 -7.97 -1.83
C TYR A 167 -13.44 -7.33 -2.09
N ILE A 168 -13.64 -6.04 -1.79
CA ILE A 168 -14.92 -5.39 -2.06
C ILE A 168 -15.20 -5.31 -3.56
N ASN A 169 -14.17 -5.13 -4.39
CA ASN A 169 -14.30 -5.08 -5.83
C ASN A 169 -14.50 -6.48 -6.42
N THR A 170 -13.68 -7.48 -6.03
CA THR A 170 -13.79 -8.86 -6.51
C THR A 170 -15.13 -9.50 -6.14
N LYS A 171 -15.72 -9.14 -4.99
CA LYS A 171 -17.05 -9.58 -4.59
C LYS A 171 -18.12 -9.23 -5.62
N SER A 172 -17.96 -8.11 -6.31
CA SER A 172 -18.93 -7.58 -7.26
C SER A 172 -18.67 -7.99 -8.71
N MET A 173 -17.56 -8.67 -9.03
CA MET A 173 -17.22 -9.15 -10.38
C MET A 173 -18.09 -10.32 -10.80
N ALA A 174 -18.53 -10.33 -12.05
CA ALA A 174 -19.22 -11.46 -12.67
C ALA A 174 -18.23 -12.59 -13.04
N ASP A 175 -17.02 -12.24 -13.49
CA ASP A 175 -15.91 -13.18 -13.75
C ASP A 175 -15.34 -13.73 -12.43
N ARG A 176 -16.00 -14.77 -11.92
CA ARG A 176 -15.63 -15.38 -10.63
C ARG A 176 -14.25 -16.04 -10.65
N ALA A 177 -13.83 -16.56 -11.80
CA ALA A 177 -12.51 -17.20 -11.92
C ALA A 177 -11.40 -16.18 -11.75
N TYR A 178 -11.51 -15.03 -12.42
CA TYR A 178 -10.58 -13.91 -12.28
C TYR A 178 -10.59 -13.31 -10.87
N ALA A 179 -11.79 -13.12 -10.28
CA ALA A 179 -11.94 -12.63 -8.91
C ALA A 179 -11.26 -13.57 -7.88
N GLU A 180 -11.40 -14.88 -8.03
CA GLU A 180 -10.75 -15.87 -7.16
C GLU A 180 -9.24 -15.91 -7.33
N GLU A 181 -8.72 -15.69 -8.55
CA GLU A 181 -7.27 -15.57 -8.78
C GLU A 181 -6.70 -14.37 -8.04
N LEU A 182 -7.35 -13.19 -8.12
CA LEU A 182 -6.94 -12.01 -7.39
C LEU A 182 -7.00 -12.23 -5.87
N ASN A 183 -8.09 -12.83 -5.38
CA ASN A 183 -8.23 -13.13 -3.95
C ASN A 183 -7.11 -14.06 -3.45
N LYS A 184 -6.79 -15.12 -4.19
CA LYS A 184 -5.69 -16.04 -3.84
C LYS A 184 -4.33 -15.33 -3.78
N LYS A 185 -4.06 -14.40 -4.71
CA LYS A 185 -2.83 -13.59 -4.68
C LYS A 185 -2.81 -12.68 -3.43
N ALA A 186 -3.92 -12.02 -3.14
CA ALA A 186 -4.05 -11.17 -1.96
C ALA A 186 -3.89 -11.97 -0.65
N ASP A 187 -4.53 -13.13 -0.53
CA ASP A 187 -4.43 -14.02 0.63
C ASP A 187 -3.00 -14.48 0.85
N ALA A 188 -2.28 -14.89 -0.20
CA ALA A 188 -0.90 -15.32 -0.10
C ALA A 188 0.04 -14.19 0.37
N MET A 189 -0.17 -12.97 -0.12
CA MET A 189 0.58 -11.79 0.35
C MET A 189 0.27 -11.49 1.82
N LEU A 190 -0.99 -11.53 2.23
CA LEU A 190 -1.38 -11.32 3.63
C LEU A 190 -0.76 -12.37 4.54
N GLU A 191 -0.89 -13.65 4.21
CA GLU A 191 -0.36 -14.76 5.03
C GLU A 191 1.15 -14.62 5.25
N LYS A 192 1.90 -14.39 4.17
CA LYS A 192 3.37 -14.29 4.24
C LYS A 192 3.82 -13.01 4.94
N TYR A 193 3.36 -11.86 4.45
CA TYR A 193 4.00 -10.59 4.82
C TYR A 193 3.47 -9.97 6.11
N THR A 194 2.26 -10.33 6.56
CA THR A 194 1.84 -9.93 7.91
C THR A 194 2.69 -10.60 8.97
N LYS A 195 3.04 -11.87 8.76
CA LYS A 195 3.92 -12.62 9.66
C LYS A 195 5.33 -12.01 9.68
N ILE A 196 5.92 -11.73 8.52
CA ILE A 196 7.26 -11.10 8.43
C ILE A 196 7.27 -9.73 9.15
N ALA A 197 6.24 -8.92 8.95
CA ALA A 197 6.14 -7.62 9.61
C ALA A 197 6.01 -7.75 11.14
N ASP A 198 5.24 -8.72 11.64
CA ASP A 198 5.12 -8.99 13.07
C ASP A 198 6.46 -9.47 13.66
N GLU A 199 7.11 -10.42 13.02
CA GLU A 199 8.44 -10.91 13.44
C GLU A 199 9.47 -9.77 13.49
N THR A 200 9.43 -8.86 12.52
CA THR A 200 10.30 -7.67 12.49
C THR A 200 10.00 -6.74 13.64
N PHE A 201 8.71 -6.44 13.88
CA PHE A 201 8.28 -5.61 15.00
C PHE A 201 8.71 -6.22 16.35
N ASP A 202 8.45 -7.52 16.54
CA ASP A 202 8.76 -8.23 17.78
C ASP A 202 10.28 -8.30 18.02
N SER A 203 11.08 -8.50 16.96
CA SER A 203 12.54 -8.44 17.03
C SER A 203 13.04 -7.07 17.48
N VAL A 204 12.45 -5.99 16.96
CA VAL A 204 12.77 -4.63 17.39
C VAL A 204 12.34 -4.41 18.84
N LEU A 205 11.13 -4.79 19.20
CA LEU A 205 10.60 -4.66 20.55
C LEU A 205 11.47 -5.38 21.60
N GLY A 206 11.95 -6.59 21.27
CA GLY A 206 12.84 -7.36 22.14
C GLY A 206 14.22 -6.73 22.34
N ARG A 207 14.65 -5.83 21.43
CA ARG A 207 15.92 -5.07 21.60
C ARG A 207 15.75 -3.79 22.40
N LEU A 208 14.51 -3.32 22.60
CA LEU A 208 14.18 -2.09 23.32
C LEU A 208 13.81 -2.34 24.78
N LYS A 209 13.40 -3.57 25.12
CA LYS A 209 13.07 -4.04 26.47
C LYS A 209 14.18 -4.84 27.07
#